data_ec650823e7de80e43402476269c71cc3
#
_entry.id   ec650823e7de80e43402476269c71cc3
#
_cell.length_a   1.000
_cell.length_b   1.000
_cell.length_c   1.000
_cell.angle_alpha   90.00
_cell.angle_beta   90.00
_cell.angle_gamma   90.00
#
_symmetry.space_group_name_H-M   'P 1'
#
loop_
_entity.id
_entity.type
_entity.pdbx_description
1 polymer ?
#
loop_
_entity_poly.entity_id
_entity_poly.type
_entity_poly.pdbx_seq_one_letter_code
_entity_poly.pdbx_strand_id
1 'polypeptide(L)'
;MVQGGNAPLASARVVVEVTAPTRLDVSGLLLTAAGKVRSDADFVFFNAPQGPGVTHRPAAGGAPDAIAVDTAAVPDEITRIVVTASLDDRRATFAGTEPTATVRDADTGRELFTFTPPRLSRETALVVVEVYRRGTEWKVRAVGQGYANGLAGIATDFGVAVEDAPPATAATTAPAAPPAPPAPPLSAPPMPAPAAPPMPGAAPRGAAPQGPATPPPMPSGSPAVGKVTLDKGRVNLVKGGSVSLEKAGKPFLASVRMGLGWEPAGRGRNIDLDASVIAFDAQRNKIDTAWFMKLSVFNGAIAHSGDNLTGRGGGDDEAITVHLAGLPPEVCGLVFVVNSFSGQKFTDIKNAYCRLVDAATDEELVRFDLAQSEPHTGVAMCKLVRQFSGEWVMTALGEYVDAKTARSMVKPAAAML
;
A
#
# COMPACT_ATOMS: atom_id res chain seq x y z
N MET A 1 22.48 -27.95 5.58
CA MET A 1 21.82 -28.44 4.35
C MET A 1 22.32 -27.61 3.19
N VAL A 2 22.38 -28.10 1.96
CA VAL A 2 22.71 -27.31 0.75
C VAL A 2 21.44 -26.80 0.10
N GLN A 3 21.51 -25.71 -0.65
CA GLN A 3 20.37 -25.18 -1.40
C GLN A 3 19.74 -26.25 -2.32
N GLY A 4 18.40 -26.33 -2.32
CA GLY A 4 17.65 -27.37 -3.01
C GLY A 4 17.59 -28.72 -2.28
N GLY A 5 18.43 -28.93 -1.27
CA GLY A 5 18.41 -30.14 -0.44
C GLY A 5 17.11 -30.25 0.36
N ASN A 6 16.66 -31.49 0.60
CA ASN A 6 15.46 -31.74 1.42
C ASN A 6 15.66 -32.96 2.31
N ALA A 7 14.88 -33.04 3.38
CA ALA A 7 14.88 -34.19 4.30
C ALA A 7 13.48 -34.39 4.91
N PRO A 8 13.12 -35.63 5.32
CA PRO A 8 11.88 -35.89 6.04
C PRO A 8 11.93 -35.20 7.43
N LEU A 9 10.76 -34.74 7.89
CA LEU A 9 10.58 -34.27 9.26
C LEU A 9 10.20 -35.50 10.14
N ALA A 10 11.04 -35.76 11.12
CA ALA A 10 10.78 -36.82 12.09
C ALA A 10 9.82 -36.38 13.21
N SER A 11 9.59 -35.10 13.37
CA SER A 11 8.71 -34.50 14.38
C SER A 11 7.53 -33.82 13.73
N ALA A 12 6.34 -33.97 14.33
CA ALA A 12 5.15 -33.25 13.90
C ALA A 12 5.18 -31.77 14.26
N ARG A 13 5.95 -31.37 15.26
CA ARG A 13 6.06 -29.99 15.71
C ARG A 13 7.51 -29.50 15.57
N VAL A 14 7.68 -28.46 14.77
CA VAL A 14 9.00 -27.88 14.50
C VAL A 14 8.99 -26.37 14.69
N VAL A 15 10.15 -25.81 14.99
CA VAL A 15 10.38 -24.36 15.03
C VAL A 15 11.48 -24.03 14.04
N VAL A 16 11.20 -23.10 13.15
CA VAL A 16 12.16 -22.53 12.18
C VAL A 16 12.61 -21.20 12.74
N GLU A 17 13.79 -21.15 13.31
CA GLU A 17 14.47 -19.94 13.77
C GLU A 17 15.26 -19.33 12.61
N VAL A 18 15.20 -18.00 12.44
CA VAL A 18 16.02 -17.32 11.45
C VAL A 18 16.86 -16.24 12.12
N THR A 19 18.16 -16.30 11.91
CA THR A 19 19.14 -15.38 12.51
C THR A 19 19.98 -14.70 11.42
N ALA A 20 20.33 -13.45 11.63
CA ALA A 20 21.33 -12.72 10.83
C ALA A 20 22.09 -11.72 11.73
N PRO A 21 23.20 -11.14 11.24
CA PRO A 21 23.88 -10.04 11.93
C PRO A 21 23.03 -8.77 12.07
N THR A 22 22.00 -8.61 11.23
CA THR A 22 21.06 -7.50 11.25
C THR A 22 19.67 -7.96 11.70
N ARG A 23 18.84 -7.01 12.11
CA ARG A 23 17.44 -7.30 12.45
C ARG A 23 16.67 -7.79 11.22
N LEU A 24 15.86 -8.80 11.44
CA LEU A 24 15.01 -9.44 10.43
C LEU A 24 13.56 -9.42 10.88
N ASP A 25 12.66 -9.35 9.91
CA ASP A 25 11.27 -9.75 10.05
C ASP A 25 11.10 -11.14 9.44
N VAL A 26 10.58 -12.07 10.25
CA VAL A 26 10.36 -13.46 9.84
C VAL A 26 8.88 -13.72 9.69
N SER A 27 8.49 -14.37 8.59
CA SER A 27 7.09 -14.72 8.37
C SER A 27 6.91 -16.12 7.79
N GLY A 28 5.69 -16.64 7.93
CA GLY A 28 5.25 -17.93 7.38
C GLY A 28 4.06 -17.75 6.46
N LEU A 29 4.10 -18.35 5.27
CA LEU A 29 2.99 -18.36 4.32
C LEU A 29 2.49 -19.79 4.15
N LEU A 30 1.19 -19.99 4.35
CA LEU A 30 0.52 -21.28 4.17
C LEU A 30 -0.01 -21.36 2.73
N LEU A 31 0.53 -22.26 1.94
CA LEU A 31 0.24 -22.35 0.50
C LEU A 31 -0.54 -23.61 0.15
N THR A 32 -1.54 -23.43 -0.72
CA THR A 32 -2.25 -24.53 -1.38
C THR A 32 -1.38 -25.23 -2.43
N ALA A 33 -1.90 -26.27 -3.04
CA ALA A 33 -1.25 -26.96 -4.17
C ALA A 33 -1.00 -26.02 -5.36
N ALA A 34 -1.79 -24.95 -5.51
CA ALA A 34 -1.57 -23.90 -6.53
C ALA A 34 -0.37 -22.98 -6.20
N GLY A 35 0.26 -23.15 -5.04
CA GLY A 35 1.38 -22.31 -4.61
C GLY A 35 0.97 -20.92 -4.16
N LYS A 36 -0.29 -20.73 -3.77
CA LYS A 36 -0.85 -19.45 -3.34
C LYS A 36 -1.50 -19.58 -1.97
N VAL A 37 -1.53 -18.47 -1.22
CA VAL A 37 -2.35 -18.36 -0.01
C VAL A 37 -3.84 -18.35 -0.38
N ARG A 38 -4.71 -18.80 0.54
CA ARG A 38 -6.17 -18.76 0.36
C ARG A 38 -6.74 -17.38 0.70
N SER A 39 -6.13 -16.74 1.69
CA SER A 39 -6.49 -15.41 2.19
C SER A 39 -5.36 -14.86 3.04
N ASP A 40 -5.52 -13.63 3.52
CA ASP A 40 -4.55 -12.98 4.42
C ASP A 40 -4.36 -13.74 5.74
N ALA A 41 -5.33 -14.57 6.17
CA ALA A 41 -5.20 -15.45 7.34
C ALA A 41 -4.13 -16.55 7.18
N ASP A 42 -3.68 -16.81 5.97
CA ASP A 42 -2.60 -17.75 5.64
C ASP A 42 -1.20 -17.08 5.67
N PHE A 43 -1.13 -15.79 6.00
CA PHE A 43 0.11 -15.05 6.20
C PHE A 43 0.34 -14.80 7.68
N VAL A 44 1.35 -15.46 8.25
CA VAL A 44 1.67 -15.47 9.68
C VAL A 44 2.97 -14.70 9.91
N PHE A 45 2.91 -13.64 10.68
CA PHE A 45 4.04 -12.74 10.96
C PHE A 45 3.80 -12.03 12.31
N PHE A 46 4.66 -11.09 12.72
CA PHE A 46 4.58 -10.45 14.03
C PHE A 46 3.21 -9.79 14.31
N ASN A 47 2.56 -9.19 13.30
CA ASN A 47 1.25 -8.54 13.38
C ASN A 47 0.07 -9.51 13.37
N ALA A 48 0.21 -10.64 12.71
CA ALA A 48 -0.76 -11.73 12.68
C ALA A 48 -0.07 -13.03 13.11
N PRO A 49 0.26 -13.17 14.41
CA PRO A 49 1.14 -14.24 14.86
C PRO A 49 0.52 -15.62 14.87
N GLN A 50 -0.77 -15.76 14.54
CA GLN A 50 -1.50 -17.02 14.60
C GLN A 50 -2.13 -17.35 13.25
N GLY A 51 -1.81 -18.54 12.73
CA GLY A 51 -2.46 -19.15 11.57
C GLY A 51 -2.80 -20.61 11.85
N PRO A 52 -3.51 -21.29 10.93
CA PRO A 52 -3.89 -22.71 11.11
C PRO A 52 -2.65 -23.62 11.19
N GLY A 53 -2.29 -24.08 12.38
CA GLY A 53 -1.11 -24.92 12.61
C GLY A 53 0.24 -24.17 12.50
N VAL A 54 0.24 -22.84 12.40
CA VAL A 54 1.45 -22.02 12.26
C VAL A 54 1.40 -20.86 13.24
N THR A 55 2.50 -20.57 13.92
CA THR A 55 2.59 -19.49 14.91
C THR A 55 3.91 -18.76 14.76
N HIS A 56 3.85 -17.44 14.67
CA HIS A 56 5.02 -16.57 14.78
C HIS A 56 5.44 -16.43 16.25
N ARG A 57 6.72 -16.55 16.52
CA ARG A 57 7.35 -16.33 17.83
C ARG A 57 8.33 -15.17 17.70
N PRO A 58 8.02 -13.99 18.29
CA PRO A 58 8.91 -12.86 18.20
C PRO A 58 10.21 -13.08 18.95
N ALA A 59 11.28 -12.45 18.51
CA ALA A 59 12.55 -12.44 19.21
C ALA A 59 12.37 -11.91 20.65
N ALA A 60 12.72 -12.71 21.64
CA ALA A 60 12.61 -12.35 23.07
C ALA A 60 13.61 -13.11 23.92
N GLY A 61 14.18 -12.46 24.96
CA GLY A 61 15.04 -13.12 25.93
C GLY A 61 16.29 -13.79 25.34
N GLY A 62 16.79 -13.31 24.20
CA GLY A 62 17.92 -13.90 23.47
C GLY A 62 17.53 -15.00 22.47
N ALA A 63 16.25 -15.38 22.39
CA ALA A 63 15.74 -16.26 21.32
C ALA A 63 15.51 -15.44 20.06
N PRO A 64 15.84 -15.99 18.86
CA PRO A 64 15.60 -15.33 17.58
C PRO A 64 14.13 -15.34 17.20
N ASP A 65 13.79 -14.55 16.20
CA ASP A 65 12.51 -14.59 15.52
C ASP A 65 12.29 -15.96 14.85
N ALA A 66 11.09 -16.52 14.96
CA ALA A 66 10.84 -17.88 14.52
C ALA A 66 9.38 -18.15 14.07
N ILE A 67 9.23 -19.13 13.19
CA ILE A 67 7.94 -19.70 12.82
C ILE A 67 7.84 -21.12 13.40
N ALA A 68 6.87 -21.33 14.27
CA ALA A 68 6.52 -22.65 14.79
C ALA A 68 5.44 -23.28 13.89
N VAL A 69 5.63 -24.54 13.54
CA VAL A 69 4.71 -25.32 12.68
C VAL A 69 4.30 -26.57 13.44
N ASP A 70 2.99 -26.76 13.63
CA ASP A 70 2.37 -28.00 14.04
C ASP A 70 1.71 -28.65 12.81
N THR A 71 2.40 -29.61 12.21
CA THR A 71 1.97 -30.24 10.96
C THR A 71 0.67 -31.04 11.11
N ALA A 72 0.29 -31.44 12.33
CA ALA A 72 -0.95 -32.12 12.61
C ALA A 72 -2.16 -31.17 12.64
N ALA A 73 -1.92 -29.89 12.91
CA ALA A 73 -2.94 -28.84 12.95
C ALA A 73 -3.06 -28.06 11.62
N VAL A 74 -2.18 -28.32 10.66
CA VAL A 74 -2.23 -27.69 9.33
C VAL A 74 -3.35 -28.29 8.49
N PRO A 75 -4.29 -27.50 7.93
CA PRO A 75 -5.36 -27.98 7.08
C PRO A 75 -4.88 -28.79 5.87
N ASP A 76 -5.67 -29.77 5.43
CA ASP A 76 -5.29 -30.67 4.32
C ASP A 76 -5.09 -29.94 2.97
N GLU A 77 -5.77 -28.82 2.78
CA GLU A 77 -5.65 -27.96 1.59
C GLU A 77 -4.27 -27.28 1.51
N ILE A 78 -3.59 -27.13 2.66
CA ILE A 78 -2.25 -26.55 2.72
C ILE A 78 -1.22 -27.66 2.47
N THR A 79 -0.49 -27.49 1.40
CA THR A 79 0.56 -28.44 1.00
C THR A 79 1.96 -27.97 1.35
N ARG A 80 2.10 -26.68 1.72
CA ARG A 80 3.42 -26.04 1.93
C ARG A 80 3.31 -24.86 2.88
N ILE A 81 4.26 -24.76 3.80
CA ILE A 81 4.51 -23.57 4.63
C ILE A 81 5.88 -23.04 4.23
N VAL A 82 5.92 -21.81 3.73
CA VAL A 82 7.13 -21.14 3.31
C VAL A 82 7.56 -20.19 4.42
N VAL A 83 8.81 -20.29 4.89
CA VAL A 83 9.37 -19.39 5.87
C VAL A 83 10.24 -18.37 5.16
N THR A 84 9.93 -17.09 5.37
CA THR A 84 10.60 -15.97 4.74
C THR A 84 11.34 -15.13 5.77
N ALA A 85 12.33 -14.39 5.29
CA ALA A 85 13.02 -13.37 6.05
C ALA A 85 13.15 -12.11 5.21
N SER A 86 12.93 -10.94 5.81
CA SER A 86 13.13 -9.63 5.17
C SER A 86 13.92 -8.70 6.06
N LEU A 87 14.62 -7.76 5.45
CA LEU A 87 15.36 -6.73 6.16
C LEU A 87 14.40 -5.58 6.54
N ASP A 88 14.52 -5.12 7.77
CA ASP A 88 13.81 -3.94 8.28
C ASP A 88 14.35 -2.65 7.60
N ASP A 89 15.67 -2.56 7.40
CA ASP A 89 16.30 -1.44 6.69
C ASP A 89 16.23 -1.62 5.16
N ARG A 90 15.49 -0.76 4.50
CA ARG A 90 15.28 -0.74 3.03
C ARG A 90 16.53 -0.44 2.22
N ARG A 91 17.57 0.16 2.83
CA ARG A 91 18.85 0.47 2.17
C ARG A 91 19.83 -0.68 2.28
N ALA A 92 19.56 -1.61 3.19
CA ALA A 92 20.36 -2.80 3.38
C ALA A 92 19.98 -3.88 2.39
N THR A 93 20.94 -4.74 2.09
CA THR A 93 20.76 -5.99 1.33
C THR A 93 21.35 -7.13 2.12
N PHE A 94 21.04 -8.36 1.76
CA PHE A 94 21.64 -9.53 2.40
C PHE A 94 23.09 -9.79 2.01
N ALA A 95 23.71 -8.95 1.17
CA ALA A 95 25.12 -9.10 0.81
C ALA A 95 26.03 -9.06 2.03
N GLY A 96 26.67 -10.17 2.35
CA GLY A 96 27.57 -10.30 3.50
C GLY A 96 26.86 -10.37 4.86
N THR A 97 25.54 -10.48 4.87
CA THR A 97 24.71 -10.63 6.07
C THR A 97 23.70 -11.75 5.90
N GLU A 98 24.09 -12.83 5.21
CA GLU A 98 23.23 -13.95 4.86
C GLU A 98 22.54 -14.53 6.11
N PRO A 99 21.19 -14.68 6.08
CA PRO A 99 20.45 -15.23 7.21
C PRO A 99 20.68 -16.75 7.29
N THR A 100 20.67 -17.27 8.52
CA THR A 100 20.73 -18.70 8.77
C THR A 100 19.40 -19.17 9.34
N ALA A 101 18.76 -20.13 8.68
CA ALA A 101 17.61 -20.82 9.21
C ALA A 101 18.05 -22.07 9.96
N THR A 102 17.57 -22.25 11.19
CA THR A 102 17.75 -23.45 12.01
C THR A 102 16.39 -24.05 12.30
N VAL A 103 16.16 -25.26 11.84
CA VAL A 103 14.93 -26.03 12.11
C VAL A 103 15.17 -26.92 13.33
N ARG A 104 14.33 -26.75 14.36
CA ARG A 104 14.40 -27.51 15.62
C ARG A 104 13.13 -28.31 15.82
N ASP A 105 13.27 -29.44 16.46
CA ASP A 105 12.17 -30.16 17.08
C ASP A 105 11.59 -29.30 18.23
N ALA A 106 10.29 -29.01 18.18
CA ALA A 106 9.67 -28.07 19.12
C ALA A 106 9.55 -28.64 20.54
N ASP A 107 9.57 -29.96 20.70
CA ASP A 107 9.39 -30.65 21.98
C ASP A 107 10.71 -30.87 22.70
N THR A 108 11.77 -31.19 21.97
CA THR A 108 13.08 -31.51 22.52
C THR A 108 14.10 -30.40 22.41
N GLY A 109 13.83 -29.37 21.59
CA GLY A 109 14.77 -28.30 21.25
C GLY A 109 15.93 -28.77 20.34
N ARG A 110 15.97 -30.05 19.95
CA ARG A 110 17.06 -30.62 19.15
C ARG A 110 17.08 -30.00 17.77
N GLU A 111 18.25 -29.56 17.33
CA GLU A 111 18.48 -29.13 15.97
C GLU A 111 18.32 -30.29 14.98
N LEU A 112 17.48 -30.09 13.98
CA LEU A 112 17.23 -31.03 12.90
C LEU A 112 18.02 -30.66 11.65
N PHE A 113 17.98 -29.39 11.26
CA PHE A 113 18.60 -28.88 10.05
C PHE A 113 19.07 -27.44 10.23
N THR A 114 20.13 -27.07 9.53
CA THR A 114 20.62 -25.69 9.41
C THR A 114 20.91 -25.40 7.94
N PHE A 115 20.51 -24.20 7.52
CA PHE A 115 20.74 -23.72 6.15
C PHE A 115 21.03 -22.23 6.11
N THR A 116 22.12 -21.86 5.42
CA THR A 116 22.49 -20.48 5.09
C THR A 116 22.49 -20.36 3.57
N PRO A 117 21.63 -19.49 2.97
CA PRO A 117 21.62 -19.27 1.53
C PRO A 117 22.98 -18.71 1.05
N PRO A 118 23.59 -19.26 0.03
CA PRO A 118 24.86 -18.75 -0.48
C PRO A 118 24.67 -17.60 -1.47
N ARG A 119 25.65 -16.70 -1.57
CA ARG A 119 25.79 -15.71 -2.65
C ARG A 119 24.64 -14.73 -2.81
N LEU A 120 24.19 -14.15 -1.71
CA LEU A 120 23.25 -13.06 -1.74
C LEU A 120 23.94 -11.74 -2.12
N SER A 121 23.22 -10.85 -2.81
CA SER A 121 23.81 -9.60 -3.34
C SER A 121 22.86 -8.39 -3.23
N ARG A 122 21.74 -8.42 -3.90
CA ARG A 122 20.74 -7.32 -3.96
C ARG A 122 19.43 -7.66 -3.28
N GLU A 123 19.32 -8.85 -2.80
CA GLU A 123 18.11 -9.37 -2.17
C GLU A 123 17.88 -8.65 -0.85
N THR A 124 16.64 -8.20 -0.65
CA THR A 124 16.18 -7.56 0.59
C THR A 124 15.13 -8.42 1.32
N ALA A 125 14.61 -9.46 0.66
CA ALA A 125 13.80 -10.50 1.25
C ALA A 125 14.13 -11.86 0.63
N LEU A 126 13.86 -12.94 1.38
CA LEU A 126 14.19 -14.32 1.02
C LEU A 126 13.05 -15.26 1.40
N VAL A 127 12.81 -16.26 0.56
CA VAL A 127 12.29 -17.55 1.01
C VAL A 127 13.48 -18.37 1.49
N VAL A 128 13.57 -18.60 2.80
CA VAL A 128 14.73 -19.29 3.38
C VAL A 128 14.56 -20.81 3.30
N VAL A 129 13.47 -21.31 3.87
CA VAL A 129 13.13 -22.75 3.85
C VAL A 129 11.64 -22.93 3.61
N GLU A 130 11.24 -24.14 3.22
CA GLU A 130 9.85 -24.55 3.18
C GLU A 130 9.64 -25.87 3.93
N VAL A 131 8.53 -25.98 4.65
CA VAL A 131 8.00 -27.22 5.22
C VAL A 131 6.85 -27.64 4.31
N TYR A 132 6.92 -28.83 3.69
CA TYR A 132 5.98 -29.21 2.65
C TYR A 132 5.54 -30.66 2.78
N ARG A 133 4.32 -30.93 2.33
CA ARG A 133 3.72 -32.24 2.32
C ARG A 133 4.08 -32.99 1.03
N ARG A 134 4.53 -34.25 1.15
CA ARG A 134 4.75 -35.16 0.03
C ARG A 134 4.08 -36.49 0.31
N GLY A 135 2.92 -36.73 -0.28
CA GLY A 135 2.06 -37.83 0.11
C GLY A 135 1.56 -37.61 1.54
N THR A 136 1.78 -38.58 2.41
CA THR A 136 1.42 -38.48 3.84
C THR A 136 2.52 -37.90 4.74
N GLU A 137 3.71 -37.69 4.20
CA GLU A 137 4.87 -37.23 4.96
C GLU A 137 5.11 -35.72 4.82
N TRP A 138 5.58 -35.11 5.90
CA TRP A 138 6.12 -33.75 5.87
C TRP A 138 7.64 -33.77 5.71
N LYS A 139 8.13 -32.81 4.93
CA LYS A 139 9.55 -32.65 4.64
C LYS A 139 9.93 -31.17 4.79
N VAL A 140 11.22 -30.92 5.02
CA VAL A 140 11.81 -29.59 4.92
C VAL A 140 12.70 -29.50 3.69
N ARG A 141 12.69 -28.34 3.02
CA ARG A 141 13.60 -28.04 1.90
C ARG A 141 14.33 -26.74 2.16
N ALA A 142 15.63 -26.70 1.88
CA ALA A 142 16.43 -25.50 1.82
C ALA A 142 16.16 -24.79 0.49
N VAL A 143 15.57 -23.59 0.51
CA VAL A 143 15.16 -22.85 -0.70
C VAL A 143 16.19 -21.79 -1.09
N GLY A 144 16.37 -20.77 -0.28
CA GLY A 144 17.32 -19.69 -0.55
C GLY A 144 16.96 -18.86 -1.79
N GLN A 145 15.67 -18.66 -2.06
CA GLN A 145 15.19 -17.82 -3.16
C GLN A 145 15.12 -16.37 -2.71
N GLY A 146 15.88 -15.50 -3.35
CA GLY A 146 15.97 -14.09 -3.03
C GLY A 146 15.07 -13.20 -3.88
N TYR A 147 14.67 -12.06 -3.29
CA TYR A 147 13.83 -11.04 -3.89
C TYR A 147 14.49 -9.66 -3.70
N ALA A 148 14.88 -9.02 -4.81
CA ALA A 148 15.44 -7.68 -4.79
C ALA A 148 14.38 -6.59 -4.57
N ASN A 149 13.11 -6.89 -4.83
CA ASN A 149 11.95 -6.05 -4.57
C ASN A 149 11.29 -6.33 -3.20
N GLY A 150 11.98 -7.05 -2.33
CA GLY A 150 11.60 -7.27 -0.95
C GLY A 150 10.33 -8.11 -0.78
N LEU A 151 9.59 -7.84 0.30
CA LEU A 151 8.32 -8.52 0.61
C LEU A 151 7.29 -8.41 -0.50
N ALA A 152 7.29 -7.32 -1.27
CA ALA A 152 6.37 -7.15 -2.40
C ALA A 152 6.54 -8.25 -3.46
N GLY A 153 7.77 -8.70 -3.70
CA GLY A 153 8.05 -9.83 -4.59
C GLY A 153 7.50 -11.15 -4.05
N ILE A 154 7.73 -11.41 -2.77
CA ILE A 154 7.19 -12.59 -2.08
C ILE A 154 5.65 -12.58 -2.13
N ALA A 155 5.05 -11.47 -1.79
CA ALA A 155 3.60 -11.33 -1.78
C ALA A 155 2.99 -11.54 -3.17
N THR A 156 3.59 -11.02 -4.23
CA THR A 156 3.18 -11.25 -5.62
C THR A 156 3.28 -12.73 -5.99
N ASP A 157 4.40 -13.37 -5.67
CA ASP A 157 4.66 -14.77 -6.03
C ASP A 157 3.72 -15.74 -5.30
N PHE A 158 3.33 -15.42 -4.07
CA PHE A 158 2.49 -16.33 -3.28
C PHE A 158 1.02 -15.91 -3.20
N GLY A 159 0.63 -14.82 -3.89
CA GLY A 159 -0.76 -14.37 -3.95
C GLY A 159 -1.27 -13.88 -2.59
N VAL A 160 -0.36 -13.49 -1.69
CA VAL A 160 -0.71 -12.57 -0.64
C VAL A 160 -1.18 -11.34 -1.38
N ALA A 161 -2.41 -10.90 -1.13
CA ALA A 161 -3.04 -9.85 -1.92
C ALA A 161 -2.28 -8.51 -1.82
N VAL A 162 -1.14 -8.48 -2.48
CA VAL A 162 -0.58 -7.28 -3.08
C VAL A 162 -1.36 -7.12 -4.35
N GLU A 163 -2.32 -6.25 -4.34
CA GLU A 163 -3.22 -6.06 -5.48
C GLU A 163 -2.41 -5.85 -6.75
N ASP A 164 -2.75 -6.67 -7.71
CA ASP A 164 -2.27 -6.80 -9.07
C ASP A 164 -1.29 -5.73 -9.56
N ALA A 165 -0.04 -6.12 -9.70
CA ALA A 165 0.70 -5.69 -10.87
C ALA A 165 -0.12 -6.17 -12.10
N PRO A 166 -0.36 -5.35 -13.11
CA PRO A 166 -0.93 -5.84 -14.36
C PRO A 166 -0.11 -7.05 -14.77
N PRO A 167 -0.73 -8.11 -15.31
CA PRO A 167 -0.01 -9.30 -15.70
C PRO A 167 1.14 -8.83 -16.58
N ALA A 168 2.36 -9.17 -16.16
CA ALA A 168 3.52 -9.00 -17.01
C ALA A 168 3.13 -9.72 -18.29
N THR A 169 2.83 -8.98 -19.32
CA THR A 169 2.67 -9.52 -20.67
C THR A 169 3.94 -10.29 -20.90
N ALA A 170 3.79 -11.62 -20.87
CA ALA A 170 4.86 -12.50 -21.27
C ALA A 170 5.37 -11.93 -22.59
N ALA A 171 6.59 -11.44 -22.59
CA ALA A 171 7.27 -11.06 -23.81
C ALA A 171 7.42 -12.36 -24.61
N THR A 172 6.39 -12.65 -25.37
CA THR A 172 6.46 -13.61 -26.46
C THR A 172 7.48 -13.00 -27.40
N THR A 173 8.68 -13.53 -27.40
CA THR A 173 9.67 -13.27 -28.43
C THR A 173 9.06 -13.67 -29.75
N ALA A 174 8.41 -12.72 -30.41
CA ALA A 174 8.03 -12.86 -31.80
C ALA A 174 9.33 -12.91 -32.62
N PRO A 175 9.43 -13.82 -33.59
CA PRO A 175 10.57 -13.85 -34.49
C PRO A 175 10.69 -12.51 -35.21
N ALA A 176 11.92 -12.00 -35.33
CA ALA A 176 12.23 -10.75 -36.02
C ALA A 176 11.64 -10.77 -37.44
N ALA A 177 10.76 -9.80 -37.71
CA ALA A 177 10.29 -9.54 -39.06
C ALA A 177 11.43 -9.02 -39.95
N PRO A 178 11.48 -9.38 -41.23
CA PRO A 178 12.50 -8.88 -42.14
C PRO A 178 12.38 -7.36 -42.34
N PRO A 179 13.49 -6.66 -42.68
CA PRO A 179 13.50 -5.21 -42.80
C PRO A 179 12.58 -4.73 -43.93
N ALA A 180 11.79 -3.72 -43.60
CA ALA A 180 10.90 -3.06 -44.55
C ALA A 180 11.67 -2.27 -45.61
N PRO A 181 11.20 -2.19 -46.88
CA PRO A 181 11.83 -1.39 -47.93
C PRO A 181 11.74 0.12 -47.61
N PRO A 182 12.65 0.95 -48.14
CA PRO A 182 12.68 2.39 -47.85
C PRO A 182 11.46 3.12 -48.39
N ALA A 183 10.93 4.03 -47.57
CA ALA A 183 9.77 4.86 -47.89
C ALA A 183 10.08 5.89 -48.99
N PRO A 184 9.15 6.21 -49.89
CA PRO A 184 9.33 7.26 -50.89
C PRO A 184 9.33 8.66 -50.22
N PRO A 185 9.94 9.68 -50.88
CA PRO A 185 10.12 11.00 -50.30
C PRO A 185 8.78 11.74 -50.13
N LEU A 186 8.65 12.38 -48.96
CA LEU A 186 7.51 13.23 -48.60
C LEU A 186 7.43 14.45 -49.51
N SER A 187 6.28 14.62 -50.20
CA SER A 187 5.92 15.85 -50.93
C SER A 187 5.61 16.98 -49.94
N ALA A 188 6.07 18.18 -50.27
CA ALA A 188 5.90 19.40 -49.51
C ALA A 188 4.41 19.81 -49.38
N PRO A 189 4.02 20.46 -48.25
CA PRO A 189 2.65 20.93 -48.07
C PRO A 189 2.31 22.13 -48.94
N PRO A 190 1.06 22.27 -49.44
CA PRO A 190 0.64 23.42 -50.22
C PRO A 190 0.46 24.68 -49.34
N MET A 191 0.82 25.83 -49.91
CA MET A 191 0.66 27.16 -49.32
C MET A 191 -0.80 27.56 -49.13
N PRO A 192 -1.16 28.37 -48.12
CA PRO A 192 -2.53 28.85 -47.92
C PRO A 192 -2.90 29.96 -48.93
N ALA A 193 -4.13 29.91 -49.43
CA ALA A 193 -4.70 30.90 -50.33
C ALA A 193 -5.09 32.21 -49.59
N PRO A 194 -5.08 33.38 -50.28
CA PRO A 194 -5.32 34.68 -49.65
C PRO A 194 -6.80 34.94 -49.36
N ALA A 195 -7.04 35.70 -48.27
CA ALA A 195 -8.35 36.11 -47.77
C ALA A 195 -9.05 37.12 -48.71
N ALA A 196 -10.38 36.93 -48.84
CA ALA A 196 -11.27 37.88 -49.56
C ALA A 196 -11.70 39.04 -48.66
N PRO A 197 -11.98 40.25 -49.25
CA PRO A 197 -12.28 41.45 -48.51
C PRO A 197 -13.73 41.55 -48.00
N PRO A 198 -14.03 42.44 -47.05
CA PRO A 198 -15.37 42.61 -46.45
C PRO A 198 -16.29 43.50 -47.27
N MET A 199 -17.57 43.21 -47.25
CA MET A 199 -18.63 44.06 -47.81
C MET A 199 -19.34 44.84 -46.68
N PRO A 200 -19.81 46.09 -46.96
CA PRO A 200 -20.37 46.96 -45.95
C PRO A 200 -21.91 47.02 -45.96
N GLY A 201 -22.47 47.25 -44.77
CA GLY A 201 -23.57 48.14 -44.49
C GLY A 201 -25.02 47.76 -44.86
N ALA A 202 -25.86 47.76 -43.81
CA ALA A 202 -27.01 48.70 -43.71
C ALA A 202 -27.90 48.33 -42.50
N ALA A 203 -28.12 49.27 -41.60
CA ALA A 203 -29.29 49.38 -40.75
C ALA A 203 -30.45 50.06 -41.55
N PRO A 204 -31.76 50.12 -41.15
CA PRO A 204 -32.18 50.46 -39.81
C PRO A 204 -33.56 49.91 -39.33
N ARG A 205 -33.80 50.08 -38.01
CA ARG A 205 -35.04 50.43 -37.28
C ARG A 205 -36.34 49.67 -37.49
N GLY A 206 -36.86 49.19 -36.36
CA GLY A 206 -38.29 48.84 -36.17
C GLY A 206 -38.62 48.43 -34.73
N ALA A 207 -39.20 49.37 -34.03
CA ALA A 207 -40.14 49.33 -32.90
C ALA A 207 -40.33 48.06 -32.05
N ALA A 208 -40.28 48.28 -30.72
CA ALA A 208 -40.74 47.41 -29.67
C ALA A 208 -42.28 47.21 -29.67
N PRO A 209 -42.74 46.09 -29.10
CA PRO A 209 -43.74 46.22 -28.07
C PRO A 209 -43.39 45.49 -26.75
N GLN A 210 -44.01 46.02 -25.71
CA GLN A 210 -43.90 45.74 -24.28
C GLN A 210 -44.21 44.27 -23.93
N GLY A 211 -43.58 43.80 -22.85
CA GLY A 211 -43.63 42.48 -22.30
C GLY A 211 -44.89 42.04 -21.58
N PRO A 212 -44.82 40.87 -21.00
CA PRO A 212 -45.47 40.66 -19.71
C PRO A 212 -44.53 40.13 -18.62
N ALA A 213 -44.78 40.68 -17.41
CA ALA A 213 -44.60 40.17 -16.10
C ALA A 213 -43.36 39.33 -15.76
N THR A 214 -42.47 39.94 -14.96
CA THR A 214 -41.46 39.31 -14.16
C THR A 214 -42.02 38.25 -13.22
N PRO A 215 -41.48 37.01 -13.18
CA PRO A 215 -41.73 36.08 -12.10
C PRO A 215 -41.02 36.55 -10.80
N PRO A 216 -41.57 36.21 -9.62
CA PRO A 216 -40.96 36.59 -8.37
C PRO A 216 -39.57 36.01 -8.19
N PRO A 217 -38.65 36.69 -7.47
CA PRO A 217 -37.31 36.21 -7.22
C PRO A 217 -37.37 34.90 -6.44
N MET A 218 -36.82 33.85 -7.01
CA MET A 218 -36.50 32.65 -6.24
C MET A 218 -35.52 33.01 -5.14
N PRO A 219 -35.62 32.41 -3.94
CA PRO A 219 -34.66 32.66 -2.87
C PRO A 219 -33.26 32.25 -3.36
N SER A 220 -32.42 33.24 -3.40
CA SER A 220 -31.00 33.12 -3.74
C SER A 220 -30.33 32.06 -2.88
N GLY A 221 -29.76 31.14 -3.52
CA GLY A 221 -28.65 30.30 -3.22
C GLY A 221 -28.23 30.10 -1.77
N SER A 222 -28.15 28.86 -1.39
CA SER A 222 -27.21 28.43 -0.35
C SER A 222 -25.90 29.18 -0.51
N PRO A 223 -25.30 29.72 0.57
CA PRO A 223 -24.02 30.39 0.45
C PRO A 223 -23.04 29.44 -0.21
N ALA A 224 -22.46 29.85 -1.32
CA ALA A 224 -21.29 29.17 -1.88
C ALA A 224 -20.28 29.08 -0.74
N VAL A 225 -20.05 27.89 -0.23
CA VAL A 225 -18.99 27.65 0.77
C VAL A 225 -17.71 28.08 0.06
N GLY A 226 -17.16 29.21 0.49
CA GLY A 226 -15.94 29.74 -0.12
C GLY A 226 -14.87 28.67 -0.07
N LYS A 227 -14.19 28.45 -1.22
CA LYS A 227 -13.09 27.52 -1.34
C LYS A 227 -12.07 27.82 -0.24
N VAL A 228 -11.83 26.88 0.67
CA VAL A 228 -10.76 27.00 1.67
C VAL A 228 -9.45 26.65 0.97
N THR A 229 -8.44 27.53 1.05
CA THR A 229 -7.11 27.35 0.48
C THR A 229 -6.06 27.40 1.60
N LEU A 230 -4.81 27.05 1.26
CA LEU A 230 -3.69 27.05 2.21
C LEU A 230 -3.06 28.43 2.42
N ASP A 231 -3.64 29.49 1.89
CA ASP A 231 -3.08 30.85 1.92
C ASP A 231 -2.98 31.47 3.31
N LYS A 232 -3.84 31.02 4.21
CA LYS A 232 -3.94 31.54 5.58
C LYS A 232 -3.18 30.72 6.61
N GLY A 233 -2.28 29.84 6.16
CA GLY A 233 -1.53 28.94 7.02
C GLY A 233 -2.24 27.61 7.27
N ARG A 234 -1.89 26.94 8.38
CA ARG A 234 -2.41 25.62 8.74
C ARG A 234 -3.95 25.61 8.86
N VAL A 235 -4.57 24.62 8.22
CA VAL A 235 -6.02 24.39 8.24
C VAL A 235 -6.33 23.21 9.15
N ASN A 236 -7.19 23.39 10.15
CA ASN A 236 -7.74 22.30 10.94
C ASN A 236 -9.11 21.90 10.34
N LEU A 237 -9.20 20.67 9.85
CA LEU A 237 -10.44 20.13 9.28
C LEU A 237 -11.27 19.45 10.35
N VAL A 238 -12.58 19.54 10.16
CA VAL A 238 -13.57 18.68 10.82
C VAL A 238 -14.08 17.66 9.80
N LYS A 239 -14.72 16.58 10.27
CA LYS A 239 -15.32 15.55 9.40
C LYS A 239 -16.19 16.19 8.31
N GLY A 240 -15.95 15.82 7.06
CA GLY A 240 -16.57 16.38 5.86
C GLY A 240 -15.97 17.71 5.37
N GLY A 241 -15.09 18.33 6.13
CA GLY A 241 -14.41 19.57 5.71
C GLY A 241 -13.41 19.32 4.59
N SER A 242 -13.28 20.27 3.67
CA SER A 242 -12.40 20.17 2.51
C SER A 242 -11.50 21.37 2.38
N VAL A 243 -10.30 21.18 1.85
CA VAL A 243 -9.32 22.21 1.54
C VAL A 243 -8.65 21.96 0.21
N SER A 244 -8.49 23.00 -0.59
CA SER A 244 -7.69 22.96 -1.81
C SER A 244 -6.21 22.97 -1.45
N LEU A 245 -5.44 22.08 -2.08
CA LEU A 245 -3.98 22.03 -1.93
C LEU A 245 -3.28 23.08 -2.82
N GLU A 246 -3.91 24.25 -2.96
CA GLU A 246 -3.41 25.41 -3.68
C GLU A 246 -2.93 26.44 -2.68
N LYS A 247 -1.76 27.02 -2.93
CA LYS A 247 -1.20 28.12 -2.13
C LYS A 247 -1.00 29.31 -3.08
N ALA A 248 -1.64 30.45 -2.81
CA ALA A 248 -1.67 31.61 -3.72
C ALA A 248 -0.28 32.02 -4.20
N GLY A 249 -0.17 32.26 -5.48
CA GLY A 249 1.07 32.71 -6.12
C GLY A 249 2.18 31.65 -6.20
N LYS A 250 1.93 30.40 -5.82
CA LYS A 250 2.86 29.29 -5.99
C LYS A 250 2.22 28.22 -6.88
N PRO A 251 3.03 27.49 -7.68
CA PRO A 251 2.52 26.30 -8.38
C PRO A 251 1.92 25.32 -7.36
N PHE A 252 1.00 24.47 -7.81
CA PHE A 252 0.41 23.41 -6.99
C PHE A 252 1.49 22.69 -6.19
N LEU A 253 1.17 22.26 -4.96
CA LEU A 253 2.09 21.46 -4.17
C LEU A 253 2.58 20.26 -4.98
N ALA A 254 3.87 20.20 -5.23
CA ALA A 254 4.45 19.12 -6.05
C ALA A 254 4.47 17.79 -5.27
N SER A 255 4.68 17.88 -3.96
CA SER A 255 4.80 16.70 -3.08
C SER A 255 4.21 17.01 -1.71
N VAL A 256 3.47 16.05 -1.19
CA VAL A 256 2.91 16.10 0.16
C VAL A 256 3.29 14.85 0.92
N ARG A 257 3.40 14.95 2.25
CA ARG A 257 3.54 13.82 3.15
C ARG A 257 2.28 13.74 4.04
N MET A 258 1.56 12.64 3.96
CA MET A 258 0.48 12.31 4.88
C MET A 258 1.08 11.61 6.09
N GLY A 259 1.11 12.27 7.23
CA GLY A 259 1.49 11.68 8.51
C GLY A 259 0.24 11.18 9.23
N LEU A 260 0.31 10.01 9.81
CA LEU A 260 -0.74 9.38 10.60
C LEU A 260 -0.17 9.03 11.98
N GLY A 261 -0.92 9.34 13.02
CA GLY A 261 -0.50 9.07 14.39
C GLY A 261 -1.66 8.64 15.26
N TRP A 262 -1.35 7.84 16.28
CA TRP A 262 -2.30 7.33 17.26
C TRP A 262 -1.61 7.02 18.59
N GLU A 263 -2.39 6.87 19.64
CA GLU A 263 -1.90 6.45 20.94
C GLU A 263 -2.77 5.31 21.52
N PRO A 264 -2.18 4.31 22.18
CA PRO A 264 -2.96 3.33 22.94
C PRO A 264 -3.79 3.98 24.05
N ALA A 265 -5.07 3.61 24.18
CA ALA A 265 -5.94 4.12 25.24
C ALA A 265 -5.53 3.61 26.63
N GLY A 266 -4.85 2.45 26.72
CA GLY A 266 -4.41 1.79 27.96
C GLY A 266 -2.90 1.66 28.08
N ARG A 267 -2.39 1.66 29.33
CA ARG A 267 -0.96 1.40 29.59
C ARG A 267 -0.61 -0.07 29.31
N GLY A 268 0.48 -0.31 28.61
CA GLY A 268 1.08 -1.66 28.46
C GLY A 268 0.62 -2.45 27.23
N ARG A 269 -0.29 -1.93 26.40
CA ARG A 269 -0.62 -2.55 25.10
C ARG A 269 0.12 -1.84 23.97
N ASN A 270 0.75 -2.59 23.12
CA ASN A 270 1.14 -2.12 21.80
C ASN A 270 -0.10 -2.20 20.92
N ILE A 271 -0.44 -1.14 20.24
CA ILE A 271 -1.49 -1.11 19.24
C ILE A 271 -0.81 -0.86 17.91
N ASP A 272 -0.99 -1.79 17.04
CA ASP A 272 -0.37 -1.86 15.77
C ASP A 272 -1.45 -1.63 14.70
N LEU A 273 -1.30 -0.53 14.02
CA LEU A 273 -2.19 -0.08 12.96
C LEU A 273 -1.36 0.17 11.71
N ASP A 274 -1.91 -0.23 10.60
CA ASP A 274 -1.29 -0.12 9.29
C ASP A 274 -1.95 1.02 8.50
N ALA A 275 -1.18 2.01 8.11
CA ALA A 275 -1.60 3.02 7.16
C ALA A 275 -1.49 2.49 5.73
N SER A 276 -2.39 2.93 4.88
CA SER A 276 -2.35 2.61 3.46
C SER A 276 -2.95 3.75 2.65
N VAL A 277 -2.58 3.84 1.38
CA VAL A 277 -3.25 4.71 0.41
C VAL A 277 -3.69 3.91 -0.80
N ILE A 278 -4.95 4.04 -1.14
CA ILE A 278 -5.58 3.36 -2.27
C ILE A 278 -5.81 4.40 -3.37
N ALA A 279 -5.28 4.13 -4.56
CA ALA A 279 -5.40 4.99 -5.74
C ALA A 279 -6.51 4.51 -6.68
N PHE A 280 -7.30 5.45 -7.17
CA PHE A 280 -8.48 5.20 -7.99
C PHE A 280 -8.47 6.04 -9.28
N ASP A 281 -9.10 5.49 -10.33
CA ASP A 281 -9.41 6.21 -11.56
C ASP A 281 -10.68 7.09 -11.43
N ALA A 282 -11.04 7.76 -12.51
CA ALA A 282 -12.24 8.61 -12.57
C ALA A 282 -13.56 7.81 -12.46
N GLN A 283 -13.54 6.52 -12.73
CA GLN A 283 -14.69 5.61 -12.59
C GLN A 283 -14.73 4.95 -11.21
N ARG A 284 -13.81 5.33 -10.31
CA ARG A 284 -13.63 4.76 -8.96
C ARG A 284 -13.19 3.31 -8.96
N ASN A 285 -12.60 2.84 -10.07
CA ASN A 285 -11.90 1.55 -10.07
C ASN A 285 -10.55 1.75 -9.40
N LYS A 286 -10.17 0.78 -8.57
CA LYS A 286 -8.86 0.78 -7.95
C LYS A 286 -7.77 0.58 -9.01
N ILE A 287 -6.75 1.42 -8.99
CA ILE A 287 -5.55 1.28 -9.82
C ILE A 287 -4.46 0.55 -9.05
N ASP A 288 -4.10 1.06 -7.86
CA ASP A 288 -3.04 0.49 -7.04
C ASP A 288 -3.18 0.87 -5.55
N THR A 289 -2.36 0.26 -4.68
CA THR A 289 -2.35 0.52 -3.24
C THR A 289 -0.91 0.54 -2.72
N ALA A 290 -0.53 1.56 -1.97
CA ALA A 290 0.70 1.55 -1.18
C ALA A 290 0.35 1.24 0.29
N TRP A 291 1.07 0.29 0.89
CA TRP A 291 0.87 -0.22 2.23
C TRP A 291 2.17 -0.87 2.74
N PHE A 292 2.23 -1.32 3.98
CA PHE A 292 3.47 -1.79 4.61
C PHE A 292 4.23 -2.89 3.82
N MET A 293 3.54 -3.71 3.02
CA MET A 293 4.18 -4.73 2.17
C MET A 293 4.49 -4.25 0.75
N LYS A 294 3.85 -3.18 0.26
CA LYS A 294 4.11 -2.56 -1.04
C LYS A 294 4.37 -1.07 -0.85
N LEU A 295 5.59 -0.79 -0.50
CA LEU A 295 6.01 0.52 0.01
C LEU A 295 6.15 1.59 -1.07
N SER A 296 6.09 1.22 -2.35
CA SER A 296 6.24 2.16 -3.46
C SER A 296 5.37 1.74 -4.64
N VAL A 297 4.63 2.70 -5.19
CA VAL A 297 3.81 2.53 -6.39
C VAL A 297 4.00 3.70 -7.33
N PHE A 298 3.63 3.53 -8.61
CA PHE A 298 3.79 4.54 -9.67
C PHE A 298 5.23 5.06 -9.79
N ASN A 299 6.21 4.14 -9.87
CA ASN A 299 7.64 4.46 -9.98
C ASN A 299 8.14 5.38 -8.84
N GLY A 300 7.61 5.24 -7.64
CA GLY A 300 7.99 6.05 -6.49
C GLY A 300 7.19 7.34 -6.31
N ALA A 301 6.18 7.60 -7.15
CA ALA A 301 5.30 8.75 -6.96
C ALA A 301 4.49 8.66 -5.66
N ILE A 302 4.23 7.46 -5.16
CA ILE A 302 3.76 7.22 -3.80
C ILE A 302 4.77 6.34 -3.08
N ALA A 303 5.20 6.76 -1.90
CA ALA A 303 6.16 6.05 -1.06
C ALA A 303 5.69 6.02 0.41
N HIS A 304 5.55 4.82 0.95
CA HIS A 304 5.20 4.54 2.35
C HIS A 304 6.47 4.50 3.20
N SER A 305 6.45 5.04 4.43
CA SER A 305 7.62 5.08 5.32
C SER A 305 8.04 3.72 5.88
N GLY A 306 7.16 2.74 5.87
CA GLY A 306 7.29 1.45 6.54
C GLY A 306 6.37 1.39 7.75
N ASP A 307 6.44 0.27 8.43
CA ASP A 307 5.58 -0.12 9.53
C ASP A 307 6.09 0.40 10.88
N ASN A 308 5.20 0.90 11.74
CA ASN A 308 5.49 1.25 13.14
C ASN A 308 4.69 0.33 14.08
N LEU A 309 5.38 -0.65 14.65
CA LEU A 309 4.81 -1.72 15.48
C LEU A 309 4.26 -1.30 16.85
N THR A 310 4.46 -0.08 17.27
CA THR A 310 4.28 0.27 18.68
C THR A 310 3.30 1.39 18.96
N GLY A 311 3.05 2.27 17.97
CA GLY A 311 2.30 3.51 18.19
C GLY A 311 2.87 4.33 19.36
N ARG A 312 4.19 4.22 19.62
CA ARG A 312 4.87 4.91 20.72
C ARG A 312 5.92 5.85 20.16
N GLY A 313 5.75 7.11 20.41
CA GLY A 313 6.68 8.16 19.99
C GLY A 313 5.99 9.51 19.98
N GLY A 314 6.74 10.58 19.80
CA GLY A 314 6.18 11.90 19.49
C GLY A 314 6.24 12.09 17.97
N GLY A 315 5.12 12.40 17.33
CA GLY A 315 5.06 12.65 15.89
C GLY A 315 4.17 11.65 15.14
N ASP A 316 4.42 11.48 13.85
CA ASP A 316 3.69 10.52 13.03
C ASP A 316 4.23 9.11 13.28
N ASP A 317 3.32 8.16 13.49
CA ASP A 317 3.67 6.74 13.61
C ASP A 317 4.00 6.15 12.25
N GLU A 318 3.21 6.51 11.24
CA GLU A 318 3.46 6.15 9.85
C GLU A 318 3.26 7.36 8.92
N ALA A 319 3.95 7.34 7.80
CA ALA A 319 3.85 8.40 6.82
C ALA A 319 3.83 7.88 5.38
N ILE A 320 3.04 8.52 4.54
CA ILE A 320 2.95 8.23 3.11
C ILE A 320 3.26 9.51 2.34
N THR A 321 4.36 9.49 1.60
CA THR A 321 4.75 10.61 0.72
C THR A 321 4.13 10.42 -0.65
N VAL A 322 3.52 11.47 -1.19
CA VAL A 322 2.89 11.49 -2.51
C VAL A 322 3.48 12.63 -3.34
N HIS A 323 4.14 12.30 -4.43
CA HIS A 323 4.58 13.23 -5.45
C HIS A 323 3.42 13.47 -6.43
N LEU A 324 2.57 14.45 -6.12
CA LEU A 324 1.33 14.73 -6.87
C LEU A 324 1.57 14.98 -8.36
N ALA A 325 2.67 15.67 -8.69
CA ALA A 325 3.07 15.93 -10.07
C ALA A 325 3.59 14.68 -10.80
N GLY A 326 4.03 13.65 -10.07
CA GLY A 326 4.54 12.39 -10.60
C GLY A 326 3.47 11.30 -10.77
N LEU A 327 2.25 11.55 -10.31
CA LEU A 327 1.16 10.59 -10.44
C LEU A 327 0.68 10.48 -11.89
N PRO A 328 0.44 9.27 -12.39
CA PRO A 328 -0.17 9.05 -13.70
C PRO A 328 -1.48 9.83 -13.87
N PRO A 329 -1.81 10.30 -15.08
CA PRO A 329 -3.01 11.10 -15.32
C PRO A 329 -4.32 10.36 -15.02
N GLU A 330 -4.34 9.04 -15.10
CA GLU A 330 -5.46 8.19 -14.73
C GLU A 330 -5.75 8.15 -13.24
N VAL A 331 -4.79 8.50 -12.38
CA VAL A 331 -5.02 8.58 -10.93
C VAL A 331 -5.78 9.86 -10.62
N CYS A 332 -7.06 9.70 -10.31
CA CYS A 332 -7.98 10.81 -10.01
C CYS A 332 -8.34 10.94 -8.54
N GLY A 333 -8.21 9.86 -7.77
CA GLY A 333 -8.52 9.83 -6.34
C GLY A 333 -7.52 9.01 -5.54
N LEU A 334 -7.20 9.49 -4.33
CA LEU A 334 -6.42 8.78 -3.32
C LEU A 334 -7.23 8.76 -2.03
N VAL A 335 -7.38 7.58 -1.41
CA VAL A 335 -8.02 7.45 -0.10
C VAL A 335 -6.99 6.90 0.88
N PHE A 336 -6.73 7.65 1.95
CA PHE A 336 -5.84 7.25 3.04
C PHE A 336 -6.64 6.53 4.10
N VAL A 337 -6.24 5.33 4.42
CA VAL A 337 -6.92 4.43 5.35
C VAL A 337 -5.97 3.92 6.41
N VAL A 338 -6.51 3.59 7.58
CA VAL A 338 -5.77 2.94 8.67
C VAL A 338 -6.54 1.71 9.09
N ASN A 339 -5.86 0.59 9.22
CA ASN A 339 -6.44 -0.70 9.56
C ASN A 339 -5.72 -1.32 10.75
N SER A 340 -6.44 -2.12 11.54
CA SER A 340 -5.86 -3.03 12.51
C SER A 340 -5.90 -4.46 11.94
N PHE A 341 -4.80 -4.93 11.40
CA PHE A 341 -4.69 -6.30 10.88
C PHE A 341 -4.93 -7.35 11.99
N SER A 342 -4.39 -7.10 13.18
CA SER A 342 -4.56 -7.94 14.36
C SER A 342 -5.96 -7.88 14.97
N GLY A 343 -6.83 -6.97 14.48
CA GLY A 343 -8.25 -6.88 14.87
C GLY A 343 -8.54 -6.08 16.14
N GLN A 344 -7.60 -5.28 16.62
CA GLN A 344 -7.85 -4.28 17.67
C GLN A 344 -8.88 -3.27 17.18
N LYS A 345 -9.65 -2.74 18.12
CA LYS A 345 -10.69 -1.78 17.79
C LYS A 345 -10.19 -0.34 17.99
N PHE A 346 -10.72 0.58 17.18
CA PHE A 346 -10.38 2.00 17.35
C PHE A 346 -10.84 2.56 18.70
N THR A 347 -11.76 1.89 19.42
CA THR A 347 -12.06 2.20 20.84
C THR A 347 -10.87 1.97 21.79
N ASP A 348 -9.89 1.16 21.40
CA ASP A 348 -8.68 0.93 22.18
C ASP A 348 -7.59 1.99 21.92
N ILE A 349 -7.90 3.00 21.10
CA ILE A 349 -7.02 4.04 20.62
C ILE A 349 -7.53 5.41 21.07
N LYS A 350 -6.63 6.33 21.30
CA LYS A 350 -6.90 7.74 21.52
C LYS A 350 -5.95 8.61 20.70
N ASN A 351 -6.33 9.88 20.54
CA ASN A 351 -5.51 10.87 19.84
C ASN A 351 -5.13 10.46 18.40
N ALA A 352 -6.02 9.70 17.72
CA ALA A 352 -5.78 9.36 16.32
C ALA A 352 -5.97 10.58 15.42
N TYR A 353 -5.01 10.82 14.55
CA TYR A 353 -5.04 11.95 13.61
C TYR A 353 -4.40 11.60 12.28
N CYS A 354 -4.74 12.40 11.26
CA CYS A 354 -3.89 12.55 10.09
C CYS A 354 -3.52 14.01 9.88
N ARG A 355 -2.33 14.25 9.34
CA ARG A 355 -1.85 15.57 8.95
C ARG A 355 -1.19 15.55 7.59
N LEU A 356 -1.43 16.60 6.82
CA LEU A 356 -0.75 16.81 5.55
C LEU A 356 0.39 17.81 5.76
N VAL A 357 1.56 17.43 5.33
CA VAL A 357 2.79 18.22 5.43
C VAL A 357 3.30 18.49 4.02
N ASP A 358 3.74 19.71 3.75
CA ASP A 358 4.50 20.03 2.54
C ASP A 358 5.84 19.28 2.61
N ALA A 359 6.05 18.33 1.71
CA ALA A 359 7.24 17.48 1.74
C ALA A 359 8.55 18.26 1.43
N ALA A 360 8.45 19.46 0.85
CA ALA A 360 9.61 20.29 0.52
C ALA A 360 10.05 21.19 1.69
N THR A 361 9.11 21.67 2.51
CA THR A 361 9.36 22.63 3.58
C THR A 361 9.19 22.06 4.98
N ASP A 362 8.63 20.87 5.10
CA ASP A 362 8.23 20.22 6.36
C ASP A 362 7.16 21.00 7.16
N GLU A 363 6.46 21.94 6.49
CA GLU A 363 5.39 22.72 7.08
C GLU A 363 4.10 21.92 7.17
N GLU A 364 3.48 21.82 8.35
CA GLU A 364 2.16 21.22 8.51
C GLU A 364 1.10 22.15 7.91
N LEU A 365 0.43 21.66 6.86
CA LEU A 365 -0.56 22.40 6.10
C LEU A 365 -1.98 22.15 6.56
N VAL A 366 -2.29 20.88 6.84
CA VAL A 366 -3.65 20.44 7.22
C VAL A 366 -3.55 19.43 8.35
N ARG A 367 -4.51 19.51 9.28
CA ARG A 367 -4.69 18.51 10.32
C ARG A 367 -6.16 18.12 10.46
N PHE A 368 -6.38 16.85 10.67
CA PHE A 368 -7.68 16.28 11.03
C PHE A 368 -7.50 15.30 12.18
N ASP A 369 -8.12 15.58 13.31
CA ASP A 369 -8.14 14.72 14.49
C ASP A 369 -9.48 13.96 14.52
N LEU A 370 -9.44 12.64 14.77
CA LEU A 370 -10.64 11.83 14.95
C LEU A 370 -11.32 12.21 16.28
N ALA A 371 -12.50 12.82 16.18
CA ALA A 371 -13.21 13.31 17.34
C ALA A 371 -13.82 12.22 18.24
N GLN A 372 -14.13 11.07 17.66
CA GLN A 372 -14.74 9.93 18.35
C GLN A 372 -14.13 8.63 17.85
N SER A 373 -13.95 7.67 18.75
CA SER A 373 -13.52 6.32 18.43
C SER A 373 -14.71 5.38 18.36
N GLU A 374 -14.74 4.51 17.36
CA GLU A 374 -15.81 3.52 17.16
C GLU A 374 -15.25 2.09 17.25
N PRO A 375 -16.10 1.07 17.57
CA PRO A 375 -15.65 -0.30 17.74
C PRO A 375 -15.41 -1.04 16.42
N HIS A 376 -14.74 -0.39 15.47
CA HIS A 376 -14.38 -0.91 14.15
C HIS A 376 -12.88 -1.19 14.04
N THR A 377 -12.47 -1.93 13.02
CA THR A 377 -11.07 -2.34 12.79
C THR A 377 -10.38 -1.53 11.71
N GLY A 378 -11.07 -0.62 11.04
CA GLY A 378 -10.54 0.23 10.00
C GLY A 378 -11.20 1.61 10.00
N VAL A 379 -10.50 2.59 9.47
CA VAL A 379 -11.00 3.96 9.25
C VAL A 379 -10.44 4.54 7.95
N ALA A 380 -11.30 5.16 7.16
CA ALA A 380 -10.88 6.06 6.09
C ALA A 380 -10.65 7.45 6.68
N MET A 381 -9.39 7.89 6.74
CA MET A 381 -9.02 9.14 7.38
C MET A 381 -9.36 10.34 6.51
N CYS A 382 -8.91 10.33 5.28
CA CYS A 382 -9.14 11.42 4.33
C CYS A 382 -9.02 10.92 2.89
N LYS A 383 -9.44 11.77 1.95
CA LYS A 383 -9.23 11.58 0.51
C LYS A 383 -8.59 12.80 -0.12
N LEU A 384 -7.80 12.57 -1.17
CA LEU A 384 -7.35 13.58 -2.12
C LEU A 384 -8.02 13.31 -3.46
N VAL A 385 -8.65 14.32 -4.05
CA VAL A 385 -9.32 14.19 -5.36
C VAL A 385 -8.76 15.23 -6.31
N ARG A 386 -8.30 14.75 -7.49
CA ARG A 386 -7.83 15.61 -8.57
C ARG A 386 -9.02 16.24 -9.28
N GLN A 387 -9.03 17.56 -9.34
CA GLN A 387 -10.05 18.33 -10.05
C GLN A 387 -9.71 18.43 -11.55
N PHE A 388 -10.67 18.80 -12.38
CA PHE A 388 -10.44 19.04 -13.83
C PHE A 388 -9.40 20.14 -14.10
N SER A 389 -9.21 21.05 -13.16
CA SER A 389 -8.14 22.08 -13.19
C SER A 389 -6.74 21.51 -12.97
N GLY A 390 -6.61 20.23 -12.60
CA GLY A 390 -5.37 19.59 -12.15
C GLY A 390 -5.07 19.81 -10.67
N GLU A 391 -5.85 20.62 -9.98
CA GLU A 391 -5.77 20.88 -8.54
C GLU A 391 -6.18 19.64 -7.73
N TRP A 392 -5.54 19.45 -6.58
CA TRP A 392 -5.93 18.43 -5.61
C TRP A 392 -6.69 19.04 -4.44
N VAL A 393 -7.79 18.42 -4.08
CA VAL A 393 -8.61 18.80 -2.92
C VAL A 393 -8.56 17.68 -1.88
N MET A 394 -8.16 18.02 -0.65
CA MET A 394 -8.23 17.11 0.49
C MET A 394 -9.59 17.26 1.17
N THR A 395 -10.22 16.13 1.52
CA THR A 395 -11.44 16.08 2.35
C THR A 395 -11.20 15.15 3.52
N ALA A 396 -11.49 15.62 4.75
CA ALA A 396 -11.47 14.81 5.95
C ALA A 396 -12.70 13.89 5.97
N LEU A 397 -12.50 12.58 6.12
CA LEU A 397 -13.57 11.58 6.12
C LEU A 397 -13.91 11.14 7.56
N GLY A 398 -13.00 10.48 8.25
CA GLY A 398 -13.25 9.91 9.57
C GLY A 398 -14.39 8.86 9.54
N GLU A 399 -14.42 8.04 8.46
CA GLU A 399 -15.45 7.01 8.27
C GLU A 399 -14.91 5.66 8.73
N TYR A 400 -15.57 5.10 9.75
CA TYR A 400 -15.20 3.80 10.31
C TYR A 400 -15.79 2.63 9.52
N VAL A 401 -15.02 1.55 9.39
CA VAL A 401 -15.39 0.35 8.63
C VAL A 401 -14.86 -0.89 9.32
N ASP A 402 -15.61 -1.98 9.32
CA ASP A 402 -15.09 -3.28 9.74
C ASP A 402 -14.24 -3.88 8.60
N ALA A 403 -12.99 -3.47 8.57
CA ALA A 403 -12.02 -3.88 7.57
C ALA A 403 -10.64 -3.99 8.22
N LYS A 404 -10.03 -5.16 8.15
CA LYS A 404 -8.73 -5.45 8.77
C LYS A 404 -7.53 -5.21 7.87
N THR A 405 -7.75 -4.99 6.57
CA THR A 405 -6.69 -4.85 5.58
C THR A 405 -7.01 -3.75 4.59
N ALA A 406 -6.00 -3.20 3.93
CA ALA A 406 -6.18 -2.24 2.85
C ALA A 406 -7.10 -2.79 1.74
N ARG A 407 -7.02 -4.09 1.45
CA ARG A 407 -7.87 -4.76 0.46
C ARG A 407 -9.35 -4.70 0.84
N SER A 408 -9.68 -4.99 2.09
CA SER A 408 -11.07 -4.92 2.55
C SER A 408 -11.62 -3.50 2.57
N MET A 409 -10.73 -2.48 2.56
CA MET A 409 -11.08 -1.06 2.46
C MET A 409 -11.36 -0.60 1.02
N VAL A 410 -10.94 -1.31 -0.03
CA VAL A 410 -11.08 -0.86 -1.44
C VAL A 410 -12.52 -0.49 -1.79
N LYS A 411 -13.47 -1.39 -1.55
CA LYS A 411 -14.89 -1.14 -1.87
C LYS A 411 -15.51 -0.01 -1.04
N PRO A 412 -15.32 0.05 0.28
CA PRO A 412 -15.72 1.22 1.07
C PRO A 412 -15.09 2.52 0.59
N ALA A 413 -13.77 2.55 0.37
CA ALA A 413 -13.05 3.73 -0.09
C ALA A 413 -13.53 4.26 -1.45
N ALA A 414 -13.81 3.35 -2.40
CA ALA A 414 -14.40 3.72 -3.69
C ALA A 414 -15.76 4.40 -3.56
N ALA A 415 -16.57 3.99 -2.58
CA ALA A 415 -17.87 4.59 -2.31
C ALA A 415 -17.77 6.00 -1.69
N MET A 416 -16.64 6.32 -1.07
CA MET A 416 -16.37 7.62 -0.42
C MET A 416 -15.83 8.67 -1.40
N LEU A 417 -15.35 8.27 -2.59
CA LEU A 417 -14.90 9.16 -3.67
C LEU A 417 -16.10 9.73 -4.41
#